data_4372a22f46459fa9f7decf11182be04c
#
_entry.id   4372a22f46459fa9f7decf11182be04c
#
_cell.length_a   1.000
_cell.length_b   1.000
_cell.length_c   1.000
_cell.angle_alpha   90.00
_cell.angle_beta   90.00
_cell.angle_gamma   90.00
#
_symmetry.space_group_name_H-M   'P 1'
#
loop_
_entity.id
_entity.type
_entity.pdbx_description
1 polymer ?
#
loop_
_entity_poly.entity_id
_entity_poly.type
_entity_poly.pdbx_seq_one_letter_code
_entity_poly.pdbx_strand_id
1 'polypeptide(L)'
;MKRAGKRIRRALPALLLALVLTVGISAAVCRVSLKTTEYTAAVRGLTAPVRTVVLSDLHSLEYGKDNAALLARVAQQQPDAIFCVGDFIDSDAAPAQLQRLYQLLRRLGEIAPVFFSPGNHEIAYMESHGSELLDAVAATGATVLYDRWVQTTLGGAVVRIGGSCGHFRDINRSAKLDYAMEETIGAADVPGIVLLHMPESLLLDDARERWTGQVFLSGHTHGGVIRIPLIGGLVAPTQGLFPKYDQGKFTVDGRMTLIITSGLAGYACVPRVCNRPEVCVVDLIPEEGN
;
A
#
# COMPACT_ATOMS: atom_id res chain seq x y z
N MET A 1 52.81 1.59 -10.37
CA MET A 1 51.56 2.25 -10.75
C MET A 1 51.00 1.84 -12.12
N LYS A 2 51.76 1.73 -13.23
CA LYS A 2 51.22 1.42 -14.58
C LYS A 2 50.54 0.02 -14.73
N ARG A 3 50.95 -1.01 -13.95
CA ARG A 3 50.36 -2.35 -14.01
C ARG A 3 48.97 -2.45 -13.32
N ALA A 4 48.73 -1.69 -12.25
CA ALA A 4 47.45 -1.65 -11.55
C ALA A 4 46.36 -0.99 -12.42
N GLY A 5 46.66 0.14 -13.09
CA GLY A 5 45.72 0.80 -14.00
C GLY A 5 45.32 -0.05 -15.20
N LYS A 6 46.20 -0.93 -15.71
CA LYS A 6 45.88 -1.82 -16.82
C LYS A 6 44.97 -3.00 -16.42
N ARG A 7 45.07 -3.48 -15.16
CA ARG A 7 44.18 -4.51 -14.59
C ARG A 7 42.78 -3.93 -14.31
N ILE A 8 42.70 -2.72 -13.76
CA ILE A 8 41.40 -2.05 -13.52
C ILE A 8 40.67 -1.78 -14.83
N ARG A 9 41.36 -1.28 -15.88
CA ARG A 9 40.74 -1.06 -17.20
C ARG A 9 40.20 -2.34 -17.85
N ARG A 10 40.78 -3.52 -17.59
CA ARG A 10 40.28 -4.79 -18.11
C ARG A 10 39.14 -5.40 -17.27
N ALA A 11 39.11 -5.11 -15.96
CA ALA A 11 38.04 -5.58 -15.07
C ALA A 11 36.75 -4.75 -15.21
N LEU A 12 36.85 -3.46 -15.58
CA LEU A 12 35.70 -2.55 -15.67
C LEU A 12 34.58 -3.04 -16.57
N PRO A 13 34.83 -3.54 -17.82
CA PRO A 13 33.76 -4.04 -18.67
C PRO A 13 33.07 -5.28 -18.09
N ALA A 14 33.84 -6.18 -17.45
CA ALA A 14 33.29 -7.37 -16.82
C ALA A 14 32.40 -7.04 -15.61
N LEU A 15 32.82 -6.07 -14.80
CA LEU A 15 32.03 -5.55 -13.67
C LEU A 15 30.75 -4.87 -14.15
N LEU A 16 30.82 -4.06 -15.21
CA LEU A 16 29.66 -3.41 -15.80
C LEU A 16 28.66 -4.44 -16.37
N LEU A 17 29.16 -5.45 -17.08
CA LEU A 17 28.34 -6.54 -17.60
C LEU A 17 27.66 -7.30 -16.45
N ALA A 18 28.40 -7.63 -15.40
CA ALA A 18 27.86 -8.30 -14.20
C ALA A 18 26.76 -7.45 -13.54
N LEU A 19 26.97 -6.15 -13.42
CA LEU A 19 25.97 -5.22 -12.86
C LEU A 19 24.69 -5.21 -13.74
N VAL A 20 24.82 -5.07 -15.05
CA VAL A 20 23.70 -5.07 -15.99
C VAL A 20 22.91 -6.37 -15.91
N LEU A 21 23.60 -7.52 -15.88
CA LEU A 21 22.98 -8.84 -15.73
C LEU A 21 22.25 -8.95 -14.39
N THR A 22 22.86 -8.52 -13.30
CA THR A 22 22.24 -8.55 -11.95
C THR A 22 20.97 -7.69 -11.91
N VAL A 23 21.01 -6.48 -12.45
CA VAL A 23 19.85 -5.58 -12.53
C VAL A 23 18.76 -6.21 -13.42
N GLY A 24 19.11 -6.75 -14.58
CA GLY A 24 18.17 -7.41 -15.49
C GLY A 24 17.49 -8.63 -14.87
N ILE A 25 18.26 -9.51 -14.22
CA ILE A 25 17.71 -10.68 -13.51
C ILE A 25 16.81 -10.22 -12.36
N SER A 26 17.26 -9.25 -11.56
CA SER A 26 16.46 -8.71 -10.47
C SER A 26 15.14 -8.13 -10.96
N ALA A 27 15.15 -7.34 -12.03
CA ALA A 27 13.95 -6.78 -12.63
C ALA A 27 13.00 -7.89 -13.13
N ALA A 28 13.52 -8.93 -13.78
CA ALA A 28 12.72 -10.06 -14.24
C ALA A 28 12.08 -10.84 -13.08
N VAL A 29 12.85 -11.11 -12.02
CA VAL A 29 12.33 -11.74 -10.79
C VAL A 29 11.25 -10.87 -10.13
N CYS A 30 11.49 -9.58 -9.99
CA CYS A 30 10.53 -8.66 -9.38
C CYS A 30 9.22 -8.54 -10.19
N ARG A 31 9.24 -8.85 -11.47
CA ARG A 31 8.04 -8.81 -12.32
C ARG A 31 7.09 -9.98 -12.10
N VAL A 32 7.60 -11.15 -11.70
CA VAL A 32 6.81 -12.39 -11.66
C VAL A 32 6.68 -13.01 -10.28
N SER A 33 7.43 -12.55 -9.29
CA SER A 33 7.47 -13.17 -7.97
C SER A 33 6.83 -12.27 -6.91
N LEU A 34 5.77 -12.76 -6.29
CA LEU A 34 5.18 -12.15 -5.10
C LEU A 34 5.96 -12.59 -3.84
N LYS A 35 6.27 -11.64 -2.96
CA LYS A 35 6.70 -11.94 -1.57
C LYS A 35 5.52 -11.76 -0.62
N THR A 36 5.55 -12.42 0.52
CA THR A 36 4.73 -12.08 1.68
C THR A 36 5.64 -11.43 2.71
N THR A 37 5.20 -10.33 3.30
CA THR A 37 5.87 -9.66 4.42
C THR A 37 4.87 -9.53 5.56
N GLU A 38 5.28 -9.88 6.78
CA GLU A 38 4.41 -9.88 7.95
C GLU A 38 4.84 -8.78 8.92
N TYR A 39 3.89 -8.02 9.42
CA TYR A 39 4.05 -7.02 10.45
C TYR A 39 3.07 -7.29 11.60
N THR A 40 3.47 -6.93 12.81
CA THR A 40 2.59 -6.97 13.99
C THR A 40 2.40 -5.54 14.50
N ALA A 41 1.16 -5.15 14.78
CA ALA A 41 0.81 -3.88 15.40
C ALA A 41 0.02 -4.12 16.68
N ALA A 42 0.55 -3.67 17.82
CA ALA A 42 -0.19 -3.62 19.07
C ALA A 42 -1.23 -2.50 18.99
N VAL A 43 -2.46 -2.80 19.41
CA VAL A 43 -3.62 -1.91 19.25
C VAL A 43 -4.37 -1.82 20.57
N ARG A 44 -4.41 -0.62 21.15
CA ARG A 44 -5.10 -0.37 22.40
C ARG A 44 -6.62 -0.53 22.21
N GLY A 45 -7.25 -1.26 23.15
CA GLY A 45 -8.67 -1.52 23.13
C GLY A 45 -9.10 -2.66 22.20
N LEU A 46 -8.16 -3.28 21.47
CA LEU A 46 -8.45 -4.48 20.69
C LEU A 46 -8.68 -5.66 21.66
N THR A 47 -9.75 -6.43 21.45
CA THR A 47 -10.17 -7.49 22.37
C THR A 47 -9.74 -8.89 21.93
N ALA A 48 -9.40 -9.07 20.66
CA ALA A 48 -8.91 -10.32 20.08
C ALA A 48 -7.95 -10.01 18.92
N PRO A 49 -6.99 -10.90 18.62
CA PRO A 49 -6.13 -10.74 17.44
C PRO A 49 -6.94 -10.71 16.15
N VAL A 50 -6.50 -9.89 15.19
CA VAL A 50 -7.09 -9.78 13.84
C VAL A 50 -5.99 -9.88 12.81
N ARG A 51 -6.04 -10.88 11.93
CA ARG A 51 -5.08 -11.04 10.83
C ARG A 51 -5.63 -10.39 9.57
N THR A 52 -4.88 -9.47 8.98
CA THR A 52 -5.31 -8.76 7.78
C THR A 52 -4.30 -8.91 6.65
N VAL A 53 -4.80 -8.88 5.41
CA VAL A 53 -3.97 -8.75 4.21
C VAL A 53 -4.16 -7.36 3.64
N VAL A 54 -3.06 -6.66 3.38
CA VAL A 54 -3.02 -5.33 2.80
C VAL A 54 -2.47 -5.42 1.37
N LEU A 55 -3.25 -4.94 0.42
CA LEU A 55 -2.91 -4.86 -1.01
C LEU A 55 -2.98 -3.40 -1.44
N SER A 56 -2.03 -2.95 -2.26
CA SER A 56 -1.98 -1.59 -2.80
C SER A 56 -1.20 -1.57 -4.12
N ASP A 57 -1.36 -0.50 -4.89
CA ASP A 57 -0.54 -0.19 -6.07
C ASP A 57 -0.51 -1.34 -7.09
N LEU A 58 -1.68 -1.85 -7.49
CA LEU A 58 -1.77 -2.92 -8.48
C LEU A 58 -1.61 -2.39 -9.91
N HIS A 59 -2.06 -1.14 -10.19
CA HIS A 59 -1.94 -0.47 -11.49
C HIS A 59 -2.33 -1.36 -12.65
N SER A 60 -3.49 -1.99 -12.55
CA SER A 60 -4.04 -2.89 -13.58
C SER A 60 -3.17 -4.11 -13.94
N LEU A 61 -2.11 -4.38 -13.17
CA LEU A 61 -1.25 -5.54 -13.38
C LEU A 61 -1.98 -6.84 -13.01
N GLU A 62 -1.66 -7.93 -13.68
CA GLU A 62 -2.19 -9.26 -13.38
C GLU A 62 -1.09 -10.21 -12.89
N TYR A 63 -1.37 -10.95 -11.83
CA TYR A 63 -0.51 -12.01 -11.29
C TYR A 63 -1.06 -13.40 -11.64
N GLY A 64 -0.61 -13.92 -12.77
CA GLY A 64 -1.18 -15.11 -13.40
C GLY A 64 -2.51 -14.79 -14.09
N LYS A 65 -3.09 -15.80 -14.75
CA LYS A 65 -4.39 -15.62 -15.42
C LYS A 65 -5.46 -15.26 -14.37
N ASP A 66 -6.20 -14.18 -14.62
CA ASP A 66 -7.28 -13.68 -13.74
C ASP A 66 -6.82 -13.48 -12.28
N ASN A 67 -5.57 -13.05 -12.07
CA ASN A 67 -4.94 -12.86 -10.76
C ASN A 67 -4.86 -14.13 -9.89
N ALA A 68 -4.87 -15.33 -10.48
CA ALA A 68 -4.90 -16.59 -9.73
C ALA A 68 -3.72 -16.73 -8.75
N ALA A 69 -2.52 -16.25 -9.10
CA ALA A 69 -1.36 -16.30 -8.22
C ALA A 69 -1.47 -15.34 -7.03
N LEU A 70 -2.04 -14.14 -7.23
CA LEU A 70 -2.32 -13.20 -6.15
C LEU A 70 -3.37 -13.75 -5.20
N LEU A 71 -4.50 -14.22 -5.74
CA LEU A 71 -5.61 -14.80 -4.95
C LEU A 71 -5.14 -16.01 -4.12
N ALA A 72 -4.36 -16.91 -4.71
CA ALA A 72 -3.80 -18.05 -3.98
C ALA A 72 -2.86 -17.58 -2.85
N ARG A 73 -2.06 -16.55 -3.09
CA ARG A 73 -1.17 -15.98 -2.07
C ARG A 73 -1.95 -15.33 -0.92
N VAL A 74 -3.04 -14.62 -1.23
CA VAL A 74 -3.94 -14.02 -0.23
C VAL A 74 -4.65 -15.11 0.59
N ALA A 75 -5.24 -16.10 -0.07
CA ALA A 75 -5.96 -17.19 0.60
C ALA A 75 -5.07 -18.01 1.57
N GLN A 76 -3.78 -18.20 1.21
CA GLN A 76 -2.80 -18.85 2.08
C GLN A 76 -2.57 -18.13 3.41
N GLN A 77 -2.88 -16.84 3.48
CA GLN A 77 -2.71 -16.05 4.71
C GLN A 77 -3.87 -16.21 5.70
N GLN A 78 -4.99 -16.77 5.26
CA GLN A 78 -6.22 -16.96 6.08
C GLN A 78 -6.63 -15.66 6.80
N PRO A 79 -6.81 -14.54 6.09
CA PRO A 79 -7.09 -13.26 6.72
C PRO A 79 -8.52 -13.16 7.24
N ASP A 80 -8.71 -12.41 8.33
CA ASP A 80 -10.03 -11.99 8.83
C ASP A 80 -10.61 -10.83 7.98
N ALA A 81 -9.74 -10.08 7.29
CA ALA A 81 -10.12 -9.01 6.36
C ALA A 81 -9.03 -8.74 5.32
N ILE A 82 -9.45 -8.23 4.16
CA ILE A 82 -8.56 -7.78 3.09
C ILE A 82 -8.73 -6.27 2.90
N PHE A 83 -7.64 -5.54 3.03
CA PHE A 83 -7.58 -4.09 2.90
C PHE A 83 -6.94 -3.71 1.56
N CYS A 84 -7.73 -3.12 0.68
CA CYS A 84 -7.31 -2.57 -0.61
C CYS A 84 -7.02 -1.08 -0.43
N VAL A 85 -5.74 -0.70 -0.45
CA VAL A 85 -5.28 0.65 -0.06
C VAL A 85 -4.81 1.43 -1.30
N GLY A 86 -5.71 1.61 -2.26
CA GLY A 86 -5.57 2.48 -3.41
C GLY A 86 -4.64 2.02 -4.53
N ASP A 87 -4.74 2.72 -5.64
CA ASP A 87 -3.98 2.57 -6.88
C ASP A 87 -4.07 1.14 -7.48
N PHE A 88 -5.29 0.61 -7.56
CA PHE A 88 -5.57 -0.65 -8.24
C PHE A 88 -5.66 -0.48 -9.75
N ILE A 89 -6.01 0.72 -10.22
CA ILE A 89 -6.04 1.10 -11.63
C ILE A 89 -5.11 2.31 -11.88
N ASP A 90 -4.83 2.57 -13.15
CA ASP A 90 -4.22 3.82 -13.57
C ASP A 90 -5.30 4.87 -13.86
N SER A 91 -4.92 6.16 -13.85
CA SER A 91 -5.85 7.27 -14.08
C SER A 91 -6.46 7.31 -15.49
N ASP A 92 -5.88 6.57 -16.43
CA ASP A 92 -6.34 6.39 -17.82
C ASP A 92 -6.84 4.96 -18.10
N ALA A 93 -7.25 4.23 -17.06
CA ALA A 93 -7.65 2.84 -17.15
C ALA A 93 -8.76 2.60 -18.19
N ALA A 94 -8.50 1.67 -19.10
CA ALA A 94 -9.49 1.26 -20.10
C ALA A 94 -10.64 0.42 -19.45
N PRO A 95 -11.83 0.36 -20.05
CA PRO A 95 -12.96 -0.41 -19.52
C PRO A 95 -12.63 -1.87 -19.19
N ALA A 96 -11.77 -2.51 -19.98
CA ALA A 96 -11.35 -3.88 -19.72
C ALA A 96 -10.52 -4.02 -18.42
N GLN A 97 -9.77 -2.97 -18.04
CA GLN A 97 -9.01 -2.94 -16.79
C GLN A 97 -9.94 -2.79 -15.58
N LEU A 98 -10.99 -1.97 -15.71
CA LEU A 98 -12.02 -1.86 -14.68
C LEU A 98 -12.75 -3.20 -14.47
N GLN A 99 -13.10 -3.91 -15.54
CA GLN A 99 -13.75 -5.22 -15.41
C GLN A 99 -12.83 -6.22 -14.67
N ARG A 100 -11.51 -6.20 -14.91
CA ARG A 100 -10.56 -7.02 -14.17
C ARG A 100 -10.48 -6.63 -12.69
N LEU A 101 -10.50 -5.34 -12.36
CA LEU A 101 -10.60 -4.87 -10.98
C LEU A 101 -11.85 -5.42 -10.30
N TYR A 102 -13.03 -5.27 -10.92
CA TYR A 102 -14.29 -5.74 -10.33
C TYR A 102 -14.30 -7.26 -10.15
N GLN A 103 -13.73 -8.00 -11.09
CA GLN A 103 -13.58 -9.45 -10.98
C GLN A 103 -12.64 -9.83 -9.83
N LEU A 104 -11.51 -9.15 -9.71
CA LEU A 104 -10.56 -9.38 -8.60
C LEU A 104 -11.22 -9.13 -7.25
N LEU A 105 -11.92 -8.00 -7.08
CA LEU A 105 -12.58 -7.65 -5.81
C LEU A 105 -13.65 -8.67 -5.41
N ARG A 106 -14.47 -9.16 -6.35
CA ARG A 106 -15.44 -10.23 -6.08
C ARG A 106 -14.73 -11.50 -5.56
N ARG A 107 -13.65 -11.92 -6.22
CA ARG A 107 -12.90 -13.11 -5.83
C ARG A 107 -12.13 -12.94 -4.51
N LEU A 108 -11.65 -11.74 -4.20
CA LEU A 108 -11.11 -11.43 -2.87
C LEU A 108 -12.21 -11.53 -1.80
N GLY A 109 -13.43 -11.07 -2.12
CA GLY A 109 -14.59 -11.18 -1.25
C GLY A 109 -15.02 -12.62 -0.94
N GLU A 110 -14.66 -13.59 -1.79
CA GLU A 110 -14.85 -15.03 -1.52
C GLU A 110 -13.87 -15.56 -0.46
N ILE A 111 -12.74 -14.86 -0.21
CA ILE A 111 -11.73 -15.25 0.77
C ILE A 111 -12.04 -14.63 2.13
N ALA A 112 -12.26 -13.32 2.20
CA ALA A 112 -12.55 -12.56 3.41
C ALA A 112 -13.24 -11.22 3.07
N PRO A 113 -13.89 -10.53 4.04
CA PRO A 113 -14.44 -9.19 3.83
C PRO A 113 -13.41 -8.23 3.25
N VAL A 114 -13.77 -7.50 2.19
CA VAL A 114 -12.92 -6.54 1.49
C VAL A 114 -13.31 -5.12 1.86
N PHE A 115 -12.32 -4.33 2.26
CA PHE A 115 -12.44 -2.89 2.47
C PHE A 115 -11.56 -2.18 1.45
N PHE A 116 -12.13 -1.24 0.72
CA PHE A 116 -11.46 -0.53 -0.37
C PHE A 116 -11.41 0.97 -0.09
N SER A 117 -10.21 1.52 -0.05
CA SER A 117 -9.94 2.96 -0.02
C SER A 117 -9.31 3.37 -1.35
N PRO A 118 -9.79 4.41 -2.05
CA PRO A 118 -9.18 4.85 -3.30
C PRO A 118 -7.80 5.46 -3.07
N GLY A 119 -6.91 5.32 -4.07
CA GLY A 119 -5.65 6.04 -4.16
C GLY A 119 -5.75 7.26 -5.10
N ASN A 120 -4.62 7.89 -5.36
CA ASN A 120 -4.59 9.07 -6.21
C ASN A 120 -4.91 8.77 -7.69
N HIS A 121 -4.65 7.55 -8.15
CA HIS A 121 -5.03 7.16 -9.51
C HIS A 121 -6.53 6.95 -9.66
N GLU A 122 -7.22 6.34 -8.68
CA GLU A 122 -8.69 6.28 -8.69
C GLU A 122 -9.30 7.68 -8.63
N ILE A 123 -8.76 8.60 -7.79
CA ILE A 123 -9.25 9.97 -7.72
C ILE A 123 -9.10 10.69 -9.07
N ALA A 124 -7.93 10.62 -9.69
CA ALA A 124 -7.68 11.22 -11.00
C ALA A 124 -8.55 10.60 -12.11
N TYR A 125 -8.82 9.28 -12.02
CA TYR A 125 -9.77 8.62 -12.92
C TYR A 125 -11.17 9.21 -12.75
N MET A 126 -11.67 9.34 -11.52
CA MET A 126 -12.99 9.89 -11.23
C MET A 126 -13.14 11.35 -11.62
N GLU A 127 -12.11 12.17 -11.48
CA GLU A 127 -12.10 13.55 -11.96
C GLU A 127 -12.34 13.65 -13.48
N SER A 128 -11.86 12.66 -14.23
CA SER A 128 -11.97 12.65 -15.70
C SER A 128 -13.19 11.91 -16.22
N HIS A 129 -13.74 10.92 -15.48
CA HIS A 129 -14.78 9.99 -15.95
C HIS A 129 -16.03 9.96 -15.08
N GLY A 130 -16.06 10.68 -13.96
CA GLY A 130 -17.18 10.68 -13.00
C GLY A 130 -17.00 9.66 -11.86
N SER A 131 -17.83 9.80 -10.84
CA SER A 131 -17.72 9.06 -9.56
C SER A 131 -18.25 7.62 -9.58
N GLU A 132 -18.78 7.15 -10.71
CA GLU A 132 -19.41 5.82 -10.86
C GLU A 132 -18.47 4.65 -10.54
N LEU A 133 -17.15 4.89 -10.55
CA LEU A 133 -16.14 3.90 -10.20
C LEU A 133 -16.37 3.31 -8.79
N LEU A 134 -16.63 4.16 -7.80
CA LEU A 134 -16.79 3.70 -6.42
C LEU A 134 -18.08 2.93 -6.21
N ASP A 135 -19.15 3.31 -6.91
CA ASP A 135 -20.41 2.57 -6.90
C ASP A 135 -20.25 1.18 -7.53
N ALA A 136 -19.51 1.09 -8.64
CA ALA A 136 -19.18 -0.17 -9.27
C ALA A 136 -18.28 -1.06 -8.40
N VAL A 137 -17.34 -0.47 -7.66
CA VAL A 137 -16.53 -1.18 -6.66
C VAL A 137 -17.42 -1.69 -5.53
N ALA A 138 -18.31 -0.87 -4.99
CA ALA A 138 -19.27 -1.29 -3.96
C ALA A 138 -20.18 -2.43 -4.43
N ALA A 139 -20.60 -2.41 -5.69
CA ALA A 139 -21.41 -3.49 -6.31
C ALA A 139 -20.67 -4.83 -6.41
N THR A 140 -19.34 -4.88 -6.16
CA THR A 140 -18.59 -6.13 -6.04
C THR A 140 -18.76 -6.83 -4.69
N GLY A 141 -19.34 -6.15 -3.69
CA GLY A 141 -19.44 -6.57 -2.30
C GLY A 141 -18.34 -5.96 -1.40
N ALA A 142 -17.41 -5.17 -1.95
CA ALA A 142 -16.42 -4.46 -1.17
C ALA A 142 -17.04 -3.27 -0.40
N THR A 143 -16.60 -3.08 0.84
CA THR A 143 -16.95 -1.88 1.61
C THR A 143 -16.05 -0.74 1.16
N VAL A 144 -16.62 0.23 0.45
CA VAL A 144 -15.88 1.41 -0.03
C VAL A 144 -15.75 2.44 1.08
N LEU A 145 -14.53 2.88 1.32
CA LEU A 145 -14.15 3.87 2.32
C LEU A 145 -13.46 5.04 1.61
N TYR A 146 -14.19 6.14 1.44
CA TYR A 146 -13.65 7.38 0.88
C TYR A 146 -14.02 8.53 1.81
N ASP A 147 -13.03 9.01 2.54
CA ASP A 147 -13.12 10.01 3.61
C ASP A 147 -14.24 9.71 4.62
N ARG A 148 -14.37 8.43 4.96
CA ARG A 148 -15.33 7.92 5.94
C ARG A 148 -14.80 6.68 6.64
N TRP A 149 -15.41 6.35 7.78
CA TRP A 149 -15.16 5.08 8.48
C TRP A 149 -16.45 4.29 8.70
N VAL A 150 -16.27 3.01 8.95
CA VAL A 150 -17.33 2.07 9.38
C VAL A 150 -16.88 1.35 10.63
N GLN A 151 -17.83 0.98 11.50
CA GLN A 151 -17.57 0.07 12.62
C GLN A 151 -18.00 -1.34 12.24
N THR A 152 -17.15 -2.32 12.51
CA THR A 152 -17.42 -3.72 12.18
C THR A 152 -16.76 -4.66 13.19
N THR A 153 -17.02 -5.96 13.06
CA THR A 153 -16.36 -7.00 13.87
C THR A 153 -15.47 -7.85 12.97
N LEU A 154 -14.19 -7.95 13.30
CA LEU A 154 -13.21 -8.79 12.63
C LEU A 154 -12.52 -9.69 13.66
N GLY A 155 -12.39 -10.99 13.37
CA GLY A 155 -11.74 -11.93 14.29
C GLY A 155 -12.35 -11.97 15.70
N GLY A 156 -13.60 -11.52 15.87
CA GLY A 156 -14.27 -11.35 17.16
C GLY A 156 -14.01 -10.02 17.87
N ALA A 157 -13.16 -9.14 17.33
CA ALA A 157 -12.92 -7.80 17.87
C ALA A 157 -13.74 -6.73 17.15
N VAL A 158 -14.29 -5.77 17.88
CA VAL A 158 -14.95 -4.59 17.31
C VAL A 158 -13.88 -3.57 16.96
N VAL A 159 -13.89 -3.11 15.71
CA VAL A 159 -12.93 -2.15 15.16
C VAL A 159 -13.63 -1.09 14.30
N ARG A 160 -13.02 0.08 14.19
CA ARG A 160 -13.38 1.07 13.18
C ARG A 160 -12.35 1.04 12.06
N ILE A 161 -12.83 1.03 10.82
CA ILE A 161 -11.98 1.05 9.63
C ILE A 161 -12.34 2.28 8.83
N GLY A 162 -11.39 3.19 8.68
CA GLY A 162 -11.52 4.39 7.86
C GLY A 162 -10.69 4.27 6.58
N GLY A 163 -11.03 5.07 5.57
CA GLY A 163 -10.28 5.14 4.33
C GLY A 163 -10.19 6.56 3.78
N SER A 164 -8.99 6.94 3.37
CA SER A 164 -8.71 8.20 2.68
C SER A 164 -7.58 8.00 1.66
N CYS A 165 -7.69 8.68 0.52
CA CYS A 165 -6.56 8.78 -0.41
C CYS A 165 -5.36 9.48 0.26
N GLY A 166 -5.65 10.36 1.17
CA GLY A 166 -4.70 11.31 1.74
C GLY A 166 -4.66 12.61 0.94
N HIS A 167 -4.15 13.64 1.58
CA HIS A 167 -4.05 14.98 1.01
C HIS A 167 -2.59 15.39 0.89
N PHE A 168 -2.21 15.87 -0.27
CA PHE A 168 -0.94 16.54 -0.48
C PHE A 168 -1.21 18.03 -0.69
N ARG A 169 -0.59 18.90 0.09
CA ARG A 169 -0.84 20.37 0.10
C ARG A 169 -0.80 21.03 -1.29
N ASP A 170 -0.07 20.45 -2.24
CA ASP A 170 0.12 21.04 -3.57
C ASP A 170 -0.88 20.56 -4.63
N ILE A 171 -1.60 19.45 -4.39
CA ILE A 171 -2.50 18.87 -5.39
C ILE A 171 -3.93 19.38 -5.25
N ASN A 172 -4.36 19.81 -4.06
CA ASN A 172 -5.76 20.22 -3.83
C ASN A 172 -5.89 21.48 -2.96
N ARG A 173 -5.43 22.64 -3.47
CA ARG A 173 -5.53 23.93 -2.78
C ARG A 173 -6.96 24.45 -2.61
N SER A 174 -7.97 23.84 -3.22
CA SER A 174 -9.33 24.36 -3.27
C SER A 174 -10.40 23.48 -2.59
N ALA A 175 -10.08 22.24 -2.22
CA ALA A 175 -11.02 21.42 -1.47
C ALA A 175 -11.01 21.84 0.01
N LYS A 176 -12.16 22.20 0.56
CA LYS A 176 -12.36 22.20 2.02
C LYS A 176 -12.16 20.76 2.46
N LEU A 177 -11.05 20.51 3.14
CA LEU A 177 -10.77 19.22 3.74
C LEU A 177 -11.84 18.98 4.83
N ASP A 178 -12.64 17.94 4.67
CA ASP A 178 -13.51 17.46 5.74
C ASP A 178 -12.70 16.53 6.62
N TYR A 179 -12.27 17.04 7.76
CA TYR A 179 -11.47 16.30 8.74
C TYR A 179 -12.31 15.44 9.69
N ALA A 180 -13.63 15.37 9.49
CA ALA A 180 -14.53 14.66 10.40
C ALA A 180 -14.16 13.17 10.57
N MET A 181 -13.66 12.51 9.52
CA MET A 181 -13.21 11.13 9.62
C MET A 181 -11.95 11.02 10.49
N GLU A 182 -10.97 11.86 10.29
CA GLU A 182 -9.69 11.85 11.00
C GLU A 182 -9.86 12.09 12.49
N GLU A 183 -10.72 13.05 12.86
CA GLU A 183 -10.98 13.42 14.25
C GLU A 183 -11.84 12.40 15.00
N THR A 184 -12.66 11.62 14.29
CA THR A 184 -13.68 10.75 14.92
C THR A 184 -13.37 9.26 14.89
N ILE A 185 -12.47 8.81 14.03
CA ILE A 185 -12.21 7.38 13.88
C ILE A 185 -11.71 6.71 15.16
N GLY A 186 -10.91 7.39 15.96
CA GLY A 186 -10.38 6.92 17.24
C GLY A 186 -11.04 7.55 18.47
N ALA A 187 -12.14 8.29 18.31
CA ALA A 187 -12.77 9.10 19.38
C ALA A 187 -13.55 8.28 20.42
N ALA A 188 -13.49 6.96 20.42
CA ALA A 188 -14.10 6.08 21.41
C ALA A 188 -13.09 5.00 21.81
N ASP A 189 -13.45 4.18 22.80
CA ASP A 189 -12.64 3.01 23.23
C ASP A 189 -12.60 1.88 22.16
N VAL A 190 -12.92 2.20 20.92
CA VAL A 190 -12.89 1.26 19.78
C VAL A 190 -11.67 1.58 18.92
N PRO A 191 -10.82 0.57 18.64
CA PRO A 191 -9.64 0.75 17.81
C PRO A 191 -9.95 1.31 16.42
N GLY A 192 -9.20 2.35 16.02
CA GLY A 192 -9.28 2.96 14.69
C GLY A 192 -8.12 2.51 13.79
N ILE A 193 -8.45 1.86 12.66
CA ILE A 193 -7.53 1.44 11.61
C ILE A 193 -7.81 2.30 10.38
N VAL A 194 -6.79 2.87 9.76
CA VAL A 194 -6.93 3.81 8.64
C VAL A 194 -6.22 3.26 7.41
N LEU A 195 -6.97 3.08 6.32
CA LEU A 195 -6.45 2.81 4.99
C LEU A 195 -6.10 4.15 4.34
N LEU A 196 -4.86 4.59 4.48
CA LEU A 196 -4.38 5.91 4.05
C LEU A 196 -3.38 5.71 2.90
N HIS A 197 -3.85 5.88 1.65
CA HIS A 197 -3.01 5.55 0.49
C HIS A 197 -1.68 6.32 0.50
N MET A 198 -1.72 7.64 0.64
CA MET A 198 -0.53 8.51 0.65
C MET A 198 -0.04 8.74 2.09
N PRO A 199 1.07 8.08 2.52
CA PRO A 199 1.58 8.18 3.90
C PRO A 199 2.01 9.59 4.28
N GLU A 200 2.32 10.44 3.30
CA GLU A 200 2.73 11.82 3.50
C GLU A 200 1.67 12.65 4.23
N SER A 201 0.40 12.30 4.07
CA SER A 201 -0.71 12.94 4.76
C SER A 201 -0.65 12.79 6.28
N LEU A 202 -0.10 11.67 6.76
CA LEU A 202 0.16 11.45 8.18
C LEU A 202 1.46 12.13 8.64
N LEU A 203 2.42 12.28 7.73
CA LEU A 203 3.78 12.75 8.06
C LEU A 203 3.90 14.28 8.02
N LEU A 204 2.92 14.99 7.48
CA LEU A 204 2.85 16.43 7.49
C LEU A 204 2.41 16.94 8.88
N ASP A 205 3.07 17.98 9.40
CA ASP A 205 2.90 18.44 10.77
C ASP A 205 1.45 18.78 11.14
N ASP A 206 0.73 19.50 10.30
CA ASP A 206 -0.66 19.91 10.57
C ASP A 206 -1.66 18.74 10.56
N ALA A 207 -1.39 17.70 9.77
CA ALA A 207 -2.27 16.55 9.67
C ALA A 207 -2.12 15.59 10.86
N ARG A 208 -0.91 15.44 11.40
CA ARG A 208 -0.63 14.51 12.51
C ARG A 208 -1.45 14.79 13.76
N GLU A 209 -1.67 16.05 14.09
CA GLU A 209 -2.40 16.45 15.30
C GLU A 209 -3.88 16.07 15.24
N ARG A 210 -4.45 15.94 14.05
CA ARG A 210 -5.89 15.66 13.83
C ARG A 210 -6.22 14.18 13.84
N TRP A 211 -5.26 13.33 13.44
CA TRP A 211 -5.48 11.90 13.35
C TRP A 211 -5.63 11.26 14.74
N THR A 212 -6.77 10.61 14.95
CA THR A 212 -7.08 9.85 16.18
C THR A 212 -6.97 8.33 15.98
N GLY A 213 -6.79 7.87 14.76
CA GLY A 213 -6.52 6.46 14.44
C GLY A 213 -5.24 5.95 15.09
N GLN A 214 -5.15 4.64 15.29
CA GLN A 214 -4.00 4.00 15.94
C GLN A 214 -3.06 3.31 14.95
N VAL A 215 -3.61 2.69 13.89
CA VAL A 215 -2.86 1.98 12.84
C VAL A 215 -3.20 2.57 11.49
N PHE A 216 -2.17 2.91 10.73
CA PHE A 216 -2.26 3.44 9.38
C PHE A 216 -1.60 2.49 8.41
N LEU A 217 -2.30 2.13 7.35
CA LEU A 217 -1.86 1.22 6.31
C LEU A 217 -1.78 2.00 5.01
N SER A 218 -0.60 2.04 4.40
CA SER A 218 -0.31 2.90 3.24
C SER A 218 0.35 2.14 2.09
N GLY A 219 0.20 2.68 0.88
CA GLY A 219 0.90 2.32 -0.34
C GLY A 219 1.68 3.48 -0.91
N HIS A 220 1.45 3.82 -2.19
CA HIS A 220 1.92 4.99 -2.91
C HIS A 220 3.43 5.07 -3.19
N THR A 221 4.25 4.62 -2.27
CA THR A 221 5.72 4.76 -2.32
C THR A 221 6.40 3.75 -3.23
N HIS A 222 5.68 2.69 -3.62
CA HIS A 222 6.21 1.55 -4.38
C HIS A 222 7.50 0.93 -3.77
N GLY A 223 7.69 1.07 -2.45
CA GLY A 223 8.90 0.64 -1.76
C GLY A 223 10.19 1.32 -2.26
N GLY A 224 10.06 2.54 -2.80
CA GLY A 224 11.15 3.29 -3.41
C GLY A 224 11.57 2.77 -4.78
N VAL A 225 10.71 2.08 -5.51
CA VAL A 225 10.81 1.52 -6.87
C VAL A 225 12.04 0.63 -7.08
N ILE A 226 13.24 1.21 -7.03
CA ILE A 226 14.54 0.51 -7.05
C ILE A 226 15.09 0.54 -5.62
N ARG A 227 15.48 -0.62 -5.11
CA ARG A 227 16.09 -0.69 -3.77
C ARG A 227 17.58 -1.00 -3.87
N ILE A 228 18.36 -0.20 -3.17
CA ILE A 228 19.79 -0.43 -3.04
C ILE A 228 20.00 -1.21 -1.74
N PRO A 229 20.61 -2.41 -1.78
CA PRO A 229 20.88 -3.19 -0.58
C PRO A 229 21.58 -2.34 0.50
N LEU A 230 21.11 -2.44 1.74
CA LEU A 230 21.60 -1.72 2.93
C LEU A 230 21.29 -0.20 2.97
N ILE A 231 20.83 0.40 1.86
CA ILE A 231 20.52 1.84 1.80
C ILE A 231 19.00 2.05 1.86
N GLY A 232 18.22 1.30 1.08
CA GLY A 232 16.77 1.45 0.99
C GLY A 232 16.31 1.82 -0.41
N GLY A 233 15.12 2.44 -0.51
CA GLY A 233 14.53 2.89 -1.76
C GLY A 233 15.31 4.02 -2.42
N LEU A 234 15.37 4.01 -3.75
CA LEU A 234 16.05 5.05 -4.51
C LEU A 234 15.16 6.28 -4.72
N VAL A 235 13.89 6.07 -5.06
CA VAL A 235 12.96 7.17 -5.35
C VAL A 235 11.53 6.77 -5.01
N ALA A 236 10.81 7.63 -4.31
CA ALA A 236 9.36 7.50 -4.13
C ALA A 236 8.64 8.75 -4.62
N PRO A 237 7.38 8.63 -5.10
CA PRO A 237 6.54 9.77 -5.35
C PRO A 237 6.54 10.69 -4.13
N THR A 238 6.40 12.00 -4.33
CA THR A 238 6.33 13.02 -3.28
C THR A 238 7.56 13.18 -2.38
N GLN A 239 8.32 12.10 -2.06
CA GLN A 239 9.51 12.16 -1.22
C GLN A 239 10.83 12.34 -2.01
N GLY A 240 10.82 12.09 -3.33
CA GLY A 240 11.99 12.23 -4.19
C GLY A 240 13.04 11.13 -3.96
N LEU A 241 14.33 11.52 -4.02
CA LEU A 241 15.46 10.58 -3.89
C LEU A 241 15.73 10.21 -2.44
N PHE A 242 16.02 8.91 -2.20
CA PHE A 242 16.31 8.32 -0.89
C PHE A 242 15.22 8.61 0.14
N PRO A 243 13.97 8.19 -0.15
CA PRO A 243 12.85 8.44 0.73
C PRO A 243 13.07 7.81 2.10
N LYS A 244 12.70 8.55 3.16
CA LYS A 244 12.78 8.05 4.52
C LYS A 244 11.68 7.02 4.82
N TYR A 245 10.53 7.18 4.21
CA TYR A 245 9.35 6.37 4.43
C TYR A 245 8.97 5.61 3.15
N ASP A 246 9.82 4.65 2.78
CA ASP A 246 9.67 3.90 1.52
C ASP A 246 8.83 2.62 1.66
N GLN A 247 9.08 1.81 2.67
CA GLN A 247 8.30 0.64 3.08
C GLN A 247 8.71 0.21 4.49
N GLY A 248 7.82 -0.46 5.20
CA GLY A 248 8.11 -0.98 6.53
C GLY A 248 7.12 -0.50 7.59
N LYS A 249 7.46 -0.76 8.85
CA LYS A 249 6.70 -0.33 10.02
C LYS A 249 7.41 0.85 10.68
N PHE A 250 6.66 1.90 10.94
CA PHE A 250 7.14 3.14 11.56
C PHE A 250 6.25 3.51 12.75
N THR A 251 6.83 4.16 13.74
CA THR A 251 6.07 4.82 14.81
C THR A 251 6.05 6.31 14.55
N VAL A 252 4.86 6.90 14.54
CA VAL A 252 4.65 8.33 14.32
C VAL A 252 4.16 8.95 15.62
N ASP A 253 4.86 9.99 16.09
CA ASP A 253 4.60 10.73 17.35
C ASP A 253 4.46 9.84 18.59
N GLY A 254 5.12 8.68 18.60
CA GLY A 254 5.09 7.73 19.73
C GLY A 254 3.72 7.06 19.99
N ARG A 255 2.68 7.35 19.20
CA ARG A 255 1.30 6.91 19.44
C ARG A 255 0.64 6.20 18.28
N MET A 256 1.10 6.40 17.05
CA MET A 256 0.54 5.81 15.85
C MET A 256 1.51 4.83 15.20
N THR A 257 1.00 3.71 14.76
CA THR A 257 1.74 2.75 13.92
C THR A 257 1.40 3.01 12.46
N LEU A 258 2.41 3.32 11.64
CA LEU A 258 2.30 3.42 10.19
C LEU A 258 2.98 2.21 9.55
N ILE A 259 2.26 1.49 8.70
CA ILE A 259 2.81 0.38 7.91
C ILE A 259 2.65 0.75 6.44
N ILE A 260 3.77 0.82 5.73
CA ILE A 260 3.81 1.14 4.31
C ILE A 260 4.18 -0.13 3.55
N THR A 261 3.28 -0.61 2.68
CA THR A 261 3.60 -1.72 1.78
C THR A 261 4.39 -1.25 0.57
N SER A 262 5.22 -2.13 0.04
CA SER A 262 5.90 -1.84 -1.23
C SER A 262 4.98 -1.94 -2.45
N GLY A 263 3.74 -2.31 -2.26
CA GLY A 263 2.76 -2.44 -3.33
C GLY A 263 3.01 -3.61 -4.30
N LEU A 264 2.11 -3.77 -5.24
CA LEU A 264 2.10 -4.88 -6.20
C LEU A 264 2.78 -4.53 -7.52
N ALA A 265 2.60 -3.32 -8.06
CA ALA A 265 3.20 -2.90 -9.34
C ALA A 265 4.46 -2.04 -9.15
N GLY A 266 5.19 -1.85 -10.25
CA GLY A 266 6.24 -0.84 -10.38
C GLY A 266 5.65 0.55 -10.60
N TYR A 267 6.52 1.54 -10.73
CA TYR A 267 6.12 2.92 -10.99
C TYR A 267 6.34 3.24 -12.47
N ALA A 268 5.27 3.53 -13.19
CA ALA A 268 5.28 3.83 -14.63
C ALA A 268 6.12 2.82 -15.44
N CYS A 269 7.05 3.29 -16.27
CA CYS A 269 7.94 2.45 -17.08
C CYS A 269 9.21 2.00 -16.33
N VAL A 270 9.39 2.38 -15.06
CA VAL A 270 10.59 2.02 -14.29
C VAL A 270 10.42 0.64 -13.69
N PRO A 271 11.27 -0.34 -14.04
CA PRO A 271 11.18 -1.68 -13.46
C PRO A 271 11.60 -1.67 -11.98
N ARG A 272 10.95 -2.52 -11.19
CA ARG A 272 11.38 -2.78 -9.81
C ARG A 272 12.71 -3.55 -9.84
N VAL A 273 13.67 -3.11 -9.04
CA VAL A 273 14.97 -3.77 -8.89
C VAL A 273 15.24 -3.98 -7.40
N CYS A 274 15.58 -5.19 -7.00
CA CYS A 274 15.75 -5.61 -5.59
C CYS A 274 14.53 -5.26 -4.71
N ASN A 275 13.35 -5.17 -5.31
CA ASN A 275 12.11 -4.72 -4.70
C ASN A 275 10.93 -5.56 -5.20
N ARG A 276 10.78 -6.77 -4.64
CA ARG A 276 9.72 -7.69 -5.06
C ARG A 276 8.34 -7.16 -4.69
N PRO A 277 7.35 -7.31 -5.57
CA PRO A 277 5.94 -7.05 -5.24
C PRO A 277 5.51 -7.79 -3.97
N GLU A 278 4.62 -7.15 -3.20
CA GLU A 278 4.34 -7.57 -1.84
C GLU A 278 2.85 -7.81 -1.58
N VAL A 279 2.53 -8.96 -1.02
CA VAL A 279 1.32 -9.18 -0.24
C VAL A 279 1.69 -8.91 1.21
N CYS A 280 1.24 -7.79 1.75
CA CYS A 280 1.55 -7.38 3.10
C CYS A 280 0.53 -7.99 4.06
N VAL A 281 1.00 -8.65 5.12
CA VAL A 281 0.16 -9.19 6.19
C VAL A 281 0.37 -8.35 7.43
N VAL A 282 -0.73 -7.97 8.08
CA VAL A 282 -0.68 -7.22 9.34
C VAL A 282 -1.50 -7.95 10.40
N ASP A 283 -0.79 -8.45 11.40
CA ASP A 283 -1.39 -9.00 12.60
C ASP A 283 -1.60 -7.87 13.62
N LEU A 284 -2.86 -7.49 13.80
CA LEU A 284 -3.28 -6.59 14.85
C LEU A 284 -3.44 -7.41 16.13
N ILE A 285 -2.74 -7.04 17.19
CA ILE A 285 -2.81 -7.75 18.47
C ILE A 285 -3.24 -6.80 19.58
N PRO A 286 -3.93 -7.29 20.61
CA PRO A 286 -4.21 -6.48 21.80
C PRO A 286 -2.91 -5.90 22.35
N GLU A 287 -2.93 -4.59 22.73
CA GLU A 287 -1.85 -4.00 23.49
C GLU A 287 -1.88 -4.61 24.91
N GLU A 288 -0.78 -5.22 25.33
CA GLU A 288 -0.68 -5.72 26.72
C GLU A 288 -0.78 -4.52 27.67
N GLY A 289 -1.75 -4.55 28.57
CA GLY A 289 -1.91 -3.49 29.58
C GLY A 289 -0.67 -3.43 30.48
N ASN A 290 -0.09 -2.25 30.58
CA ASN A 290 0.92 -1.94 31.61
C ASN A 290 0.31 -1.98 32.99
#